data_9c44977fea4e588aea04f4558d365561
#
_entry.id   9c44977fea4e588aea04f4558d365561
#
_cell.length_a   1.000
_cell.length_b   1.000
_cell.length_c   1.000
_cell.angle_alpha   90.00
_cell.angle_beta   90.00
_cell.angle_gamma   90.00
#
_symmetry.space_group_name_H-M   'P 1'
#
loop_
_entity.id
_entity.type
_entity.pdbx_description
1 polymer ?
#
loop_
_entity_poly.entity_id
_entity_poly.type
_entity_poly.pdbx_seq_one_letter_code
_entity_poly.pdbx_strand_id
1 'polypeptide(L)'
;MMLSHNPIVEPFALAHATIVTGDKAGTILRNMTIVVGADGRIEQVAPSIETSIPAEYHYLDGTGKIVMPGLINAHTHLFSQGKPLNPKLATPKGQRMVATFAHSPLGKPYMAATVRHNATTLLESGVTTIRTLGDVGYEVVTLRDQIDAGQILGPRILASGPLMAIPEGHGAPLIALTSGTPEEARTAVAQNLKAGVNAIKIAATGGVTDAQEIGEAGSPQMSVEQMRAICDEAHQYGVIVGAHAQSPEGVRRSLLAGVDTIEHGSVLDDELIGMFRHNPNALRGYSALVPT
;
A
#
# COMPACT_ATOMS: atom_id res chain seq x y z
N MET A 1 -15.36 4.88 5.74
CA MET A 1 -16.11 5.77 4.87
C MET A 1 -15.93 5.30 3.45
N MET A 2 -16.94 4.70 2.83
CA MET A 2 -16.88 4.28 1.42
C MET A 2 -16.96 5.53 0.56
N LEU A 3 -15.89 5.85 -0.13
CA LEU A 3 -15.87 6.95 -1.09
C LEU A 3 -16.69 6.54 -2.31
N SER A 4 -17.86 7.15 -2.46
CA SER A 4 -18.82 6.93 -3.55
C SER A 4 -18.63 7.97 -4.65
N HIS A 5 -17.45 8.04 -5.26
CA HIS A 5 -17.29 8.72 -6.52
C HIS A 5 -16.94 7.68 -7.56
N ASN A 6 -17.96 7.07 -8.17
CA ASN A 6 -17.78 6.38 -9.42
C ASN A 6 -17.59 7.44 -10.51
N PRO A 7 -16.51 7.39 -11.30
CA PRO A 7 -16.40 8.24 -12.47
C PRO A 7 -17.60 7.95 -13.38
N ILE A 8 -18.19 9.00 -13.96
CA ILE A 8 -19.18 8.82 -15.05
C ILE A 8 -18.39 8.24 -16.21
N VAL A 9 -18.68 7.01 -16.58
CA VAL A 9 -18.08 6.32 -17.73
C VAL A 9 -19.15 6.20 -18.82
N GLU A 10 -18.75 6.24 -20.08
CA GLU A 10 -19.65 5.80 -21.14
C GLU A 10 -19.95 4.31 -20.92
N PRO A 11 -21.23 3.90 -20.84
CA PRO A 11 -21.56 2.51 -20.60
C PRO A 11 -21.07 1.64 -21.77
N PHE A 12 -20.55 0.46 -21.47
CA PHE A 12 -20.02 -0.44 -22.49
C PHE A 12 -20.30 -1.90 -22.20
N ALA A 13 -20.23 -2.72 -23.24
CA ALA A 13 -20.26 -4.15 -23.13
C ALA A 13 -19.03 -4.76 -23.81
N LEU A 14 -18.29 -5.58 -23.08
CA LEU A 14 -17.16 -6.38 -23.61
C LEU A 14 -17.67 -7.79 -23.85
N ALA A 15 -17.87 -8.16 -25.12
CA ALA A 15 -18.45 -9.42 -25.53
C ALA A 15 -17.38 -10.46 -25.94
N HIS A 16 -17.73 -11.74 -25.90
CA HIS A 16 -16.92 -12.88 -26.35
C HIS A 16 -15.59 -13.08 -25.61
N ALA A 17 -15.45 -12.51 -24.41
CA ALA A 17 -14.25 -12.65 -23.61
C ALA A 17 -14.16 -13.99 -22.85
N THR A 18 -12.97 -14.38 -22.48
CA THR A 18 -12.72 -15.39 -21.43
C THR A 18 -12.53 -14.66 -20.11
N ILE A 19 -13.26 -15.05 -19.07
CA ILE A 19 -13.19 -14.41 -17.76
C ILE A 19 -12.53 -15.35 -16.76
N VAL A 20 -11.48 -14.87 -16.09
CA VAL A 20 -10.89 -15.48 -14.89
C VAL A 20 -11.51 -14.77 -13.69
N THR A 21 -12.33 -15.46 -12.89
CA THR A 21 -13.13 -14.79 -11.84
C THR A 21 -12.30 -14.36 -10.64
N GLY A 22 -11.13 -14.98 -10.42
CA GLY A 22 -10.28 -14.74 -9.25
C GLY A 22 -10.85 -15.35 -7.96
N ASP A 23 -11.83 -16.25 -8.05
CA ASP A 23 -12.36 -16.98 -6.90
C ASP A 23 -11.40 -18.09 -6.44
N LYS A 24 -11.66 -18.65 -5.25
CA LYS A 24 -10.84 -19.74 -4.68
C LYS A 24 -10.88 -21.05 -5.50
N ALA A 25 -11.90 -21.23 -6.33
CA ALA A 25 -12.02 -22.40 -7.20
C ALA A 25 -11.21 -22.29 -8.49
N GLY A 26 -10.71 -21.08 -8.80
CA GLY A 26 -10.01 -20.82 -10.06
C GLY A 26 -10.94 -20.88 -11.27
N THR A 27 -12.18 -20.43 -11.13
CA THR A 27 -13.22 -20.52 -12.16
C THR A 27 -12.85 -19.73 -13.41
N ILE A 28 -12.95 -20.37 -14.56
CA ILE A 28 -12.76 -19.77 -15.89
C ILE A 28 -14.06 -19.91 -16.68
N LEU A 29 -14.61 -18.75 -17.07
CA LEU A 29 -15.82 -18.68 -17.90
C LEU A 29 -15.43 -18.30 -19.32
N ARG A 30 -15.97 -19.01 -20.33
CA ARG A 30 -15.61 -18.80 -21.73
C ARG A 30 -16.78 -18.21 -22.51
N ASN A 31 -16.46 -17.37 -23.51
CA ASN A 31 -17.44 -16.72 -24.39
C ASN A 31 -18.51 -15.97 -23.58
N MET A 32 -18.05 -15.06 -22.73
CA MET A 32 -18.89 -14.27 -21.83
C MET A 32 -18.93 -12.83 -22.28
N THR A 33 -20.01 -12.15 -21.92
CA THR A 33 -20.16 -10.70 -22.03
C THR A 33 -20.18 -10.09 -20.65
N ILE A 34 -19.41 -9.01 -20.47
CA ILE A 34 -19.43 -8.13 -19.30
C ILE A 34 -20.11 -6.83 -19.71
N VAL A 35 -21.18 -6.46 -19.03
CA VAL A 35 -21.89 -5.19 -19.24
C VAL A 35 -21.53 -4.26 -18.09
N VAL A 36 -21.08 -3.05 -18.42
CA VAL A 36 -20.68 -2.01 -17.46
C VAL A 36 -21.53 -0.77 -17.66
N GLY A 37 -22.22 -0.35 -16.61
CA GLY A 37 -23.10 0.81 -16.62
C GLY A 37 -22.37 2.14 -16.52
N ALA A 38 -23.11 3.22 -16.65
CA ALA A 38 -22.60 4.60 -16.60
C ALA A 38 -22.00 4.98 -15.24
N ASP A 39 -22.31 4.22 -14.18
CA ASP A 39 -21.70 4.37 -12.86
C ASP A 39 -20.35 3.62 -12.71
N GLY A 40 -19.85 3.01 -13.82
CA GLY A 40 -18.62 2.23 -13.87
C GLY A 40 -18.71 0.88 -13.17
N ARG A 41 -19.90 0.40 -12.85
CA ARG A 41 -20.10 -0.92 -12.21
C ARG A 41 -20.49 -1.97 -13.22
N ILE A 42 -20.08 -3.21 -12.94
CA ILE A 42 -20.54 -4.37 -13.70
C ILE A 42 -22.01 -4.61 -13.36
N GLU A 43 -22.89 -4.49 -14.37
CA GLU A 43 -24.31 -4.75 -14.26
C GLU A 43 -24.64 -6.21 -14.53
N GLN A 44 -23.89 -6.84 -15.46
CA GLN A 44 -24.14 -8.21 -15.87
C GLN A 44 -22.83 -8.92 -16.28
N VAL A 45 -22.76 -10.20 -15.98
CA VAL A 45 -21.79 -11.14 -16.55
C VAL A 45 -22.56 -12.38 -16.94
N ALA A 46 -22.68 -12.65 -18.24
CA ALA A 46 -23.48 -13.77 -18.75
C ALA A 46 -22.90 -14.33 -20.06
N PRO A 47 -23.30 -15.54 -20.49
CA PRO A 47 -22.95 -16.07 -21.81
C PRO A 47 -23.29 -15.08 -22.92
N SER A 48 -22.37 -14.86 -23.87
CA SER A 48 -22.55 -13.85 -24.92
C SER A 48 -23.78 -14.12 -25.79
N ILE A 49 -24.15 -15.38 -25.97
CA ILE A 49 -25.35 -15.75 -26.74
C ILE A 49 -26.66 -15.38 -26.04
N GLU A 50 -26.63 -15.19 -24.73
CA GLU A 50 -27.79 -14.89 -23.89
C GLU A 50 -27.89 -13.40 -23.51
N THR A 51 -26.83 -12.60 -23.86
CA THR A 51 -26.74 -11.22 -23.43
C THR A 51 -27.27 -10.28 -24.51
N SER A 52 -28.32 -9.52 -24.16
CA SER A 52 -28.78 -8.39 -24.97
C SER A 52 -28.04 -7.14 -24.57
N ILE A 53 -27.33 -6.54 -25.52
CA ILE A 53 -26.57 -5.30 -25.29
C ILE A 53 -27.43 -4.13 -25.71
N PRO A 54 -27.72 -3.14 -24.84
CA PRO A 54 -28.45 -1.96 -25.20
C PRO A 54 -27.76 -1.17 -26.35
N ALA A 55 -28.51 -0.60 -27.26
CA ALA A 55 -27.96 0.06 -28.45
C ALA A 55 -27.11 1.30 -28.14
N GLU A 56 -27.32 1.90 -26.98
CA GLU A 56 -26.59 3.06 -26.46
C GLU A 56 -25.26 2.66 -25.78
N TYR A 57 -24.99 1.36 -25.58
CA TYR A 57 -23.76 0.91 -24.97
C TYR A 57 -22.65 0.75 -26.01
N HIS A 58 -21.46 1.21 -25.69
CA HIS A 58 -20.29 0.99 -26.54
C HIS A 58 -19.92 -0.49 -26.58
N TYR A 59 -19.95 -1.07 -27.78
CA TYR A 59 -19.59 -2.48 -27.98
C TYR A 59 -18.09 -2.65 -28.15
N LEU A 60 -17.51 -3.56 -27.37
CA LEU A 60 -16.12 -3.97 -27.46
C LEU A 60 -16.06 -5.48 -27.76
N ASP A 61 -15.34 -5.86 -28.81
CA ASP A 61 -15.07 -7.27 -29.11
C ASP A 61 -13.90 -7.78 -28.25
N GLY A 62 -14.22 -8.71 -27.35
CA GLY A 62 -13.28 -9.39 -26.48
C GLY A 62 -12.80 -10.76 -26.98
N THR A 63 -13.08 -11.08 -28.26
CA THR A 63 -12.63 -12.37 -28.84
C THR A 63 -11.13 -12.55 -28.67
N GLY A 64 -10.72 -13.67 -28.07
CA GLY A 64 -9.32 -13.99 -27.79
C GLY A 64 -8.72 -13.20 -26.62
N LYS A 65 -9.50 -12.35 -25.94
CA LYS A 65 -9.05 -11.61 -24.74
C LYS A 65 -9.40 -12.37 -23.45
N ILE A 66 -8.57 -12.15 -22.45
CA ILE A 66 -8.81 -12.63 -21.08
C ILE A 66 -9.05 -11.42 -20.20
N VAL A 67 -10.15 -11.47 -19.42
CA VAL A 67 -10.50 -10.47 -18.43
C VAL A 67 -10.37 -11.08 -17.05
N MET A 68 -9.77 -10.34 -16.15
CA MET A 68 -9.60 -10.75 -14.75
C MET A 68 -9.73 -9.54 -13.83
N PRO A 69 -10.02 -9.72 -12.53
CA PRO A 69 -9.93 -8.64 -11.56
C PRO A 69 -8.57 -7.96 -11.62
N GLY A 70 -8.55 -6.64 -11.46
CA GLY A 70 -7.31 -5.89 -11.42
C GLY A 70 -6.40 -6.37 -10.29
N LEU A 71 -5.10 -6.38 -10.54
CA LEU A 71 -4.10 -6.80 -9.56
C LEU A 71 -4.03 -5.82 -8.38
N ILE A 72 -3.73 -6.36 -7.20
CA ILE A 72 -3.56 -5.57 -5.97
C ILE A 72 -2.10 -5.68 -5.52
N ASN A 73 -1.42 -4.54 -5.40
CA ASN A 73 -0.11 -4.47 -4.78
C ASN A 73 -0.25 -3.96 -3.34
N ALA A 74 -0.09 -4.85 -2.37
CA ALA A 74 -0.31 -4.55 -0.95
C ALA A 74 0.89 -3.86 -0.27
N HIS A 75 2.04 -3.75 -0.96
CA HIS A 75 3.24 -3.08 -0.46
C HIS A 75 4.02 -2.46 -1.60
N THR A 76 4.03 -1.14 -1.67
CA THR A 76 4.81 -0.41 -2.68
C THR A 76 5.33 0.93 -2.13
N HIS A 77 6.32 1.49 -2.82
CA HIS A 77 6.88 2.82 -2.59
C HIS A 77 6.88 3.58 -3.91
N LEU A 78 6.02 4.60 -4.03
CA LEU A 78 5.88 5.36 -5.28
C LEU A 78 7.00 6.37 -5.51
N PHE A 79 7.80 6.69 -4.51
CA PHE A 79 8.95 7.60 -4.65
C PHE A 79 10.16 6.93 -5.34
N SER A 80 10.19 5.60 -5.44
CA SER A 80 11.30 4.82 -6.00
C SER A 80 10.85 4.05 -7.24
N GLN A 81 11.78 3.86 -8.18
CA GLN A 81 11.55 3.05 -9.40
C GLN A 81 12.11 1.62 -9.28
N GLY A 82 12.50 1.18 -8.09
CA GLY A 82 13.11 -0.14 -7.88
C GLY A 82 14.50 -0.29 -8.51
N LYS A 83 15.12 0.80 -8.96
CA LYS A 83 16.48 0.77 -9.49
C LYS A 83 17.49 0.81 -8.33
N PRO A 84 18.66 0.15 -8.48
CA PRO A 84 19.72 0.25 -7.49
C PRO A 84 20.09 1.71 -7.23
N LEU A 85 20.25 2.07 -5.96
CA LEU A 85 20.72 3.39 -5.58
C LEU A 85 22.14 3.60 -6.10
N ASN A 86 22.43 4.83 -6.56
CA ASN A 86 23.80 5.21 -6.84
C ASN A 86 24.64 5.05 -5.56
N PRO A 87 25.75 4.31 -5.54
CA PRO A 87 26.55 4.08 -4.34
C PRO A 87 26.96 5.35 -3.59
N LYS A 88 27.15 6.46 -4.32
CA LYS A 88 27.45 7.76 -3.69
C LYS A 88 26.27 8.34 -2.89
N LEU A 89 25.04 8.02 -3.28
CA LEU A 89 23.81 8.44 -2.59
C LEU A 89 23.42 7.48 -1.47
N ALA A 90 23.93 6.26 -1.49
CA ALA A 90 23.71 5.25 -0.45
C ALA A 90 24.51 5.53 0.86
N THR A 91 25.48 6.44 0.81
CA THR A 91 26.22 6.88 2.01
C THR A 91 25.33 7.73 2.93
N PRO A 92 25.59 7.77 4.27
CA PRO A 92 24.81 8.62 5.19
C PRO A 92 24.75 10.09 4.76
N LYS A 93 25.83 10.64 4.22
CA LYS A 93 25.88 12.01 3.67
C LYS A 93 25.00 12.13 2.43
N GLY A 94 25.06 11.16 1.53
CA GLY A 94 24.24 11.12 0.31
C GLY A 94 22.75 11.02 0.64
N GLN A 95 22.36 10.17 1.56
CA GLN A 95 20.98 10.03 2.02
C GLN A 95 20.44 11.34 2.62
N ARG A 96 21.21 12.01 3.46
CA ARG A 96 20.84 13.34 4.02
C ARG A 96 20.67 14.39 2.92
N MET A 97 21.54 14.39 1.90
CA MET A 97 21.42 15.30 0.76
C MET A 97 20.14 15.02 -0.05
N VAL A 98 19.84 13.76 -0.33
CA VAL A 98 18.59 13.35 -1.01
C VAL A 98 17.37 13.77 -0.20
N ALA A 99 17.37 13.52 1.12
CA ALA A 99 16.30 13.93 2.01
C ALA A 99 16.09 15.45 2.01
N THR A 100 17.18 16.22 2.13
CA THR A 100 17.14 17.68 2.09
C THR A 100 16.55 18.20 0.78
N PHE A 101 16.94 17.62 -0.36
CA PHE A 101 16.36 17.96 -1.65
C PHE A 101 14.87 17.58 -1.70
N ALA A 102 14.52 16.34 -1.38
CA ALA A 102 13.15 15.83 -1.50
C ALA A 102 12.14 16.65 -0.67
N HIS A 103 12.55 17.12 0.51
CA HIS A 103 11.72 17.97 1.36
C HIS A 103 11.77 19.48 1.03
N SER A 104 12.63 19.89 0.09
CA SER A 104 12.77 21.29 -0.32
C SER A 104 11.59 21.77 -1.18
N PRO A 105 11.38 23.10 -1.33
CA PRO A 105 10.37 23.64 -2.25
C PRO A 105 10.53 23.20 -3.71
N LEU A 106 11.74 22.88 -4.16
CA LEU A 106 12.02 22.36 -5.50
C LEU A 106 11.84 20.83 -5.58
N GLY A 107 12.18 20.12 -4.52
CA GLY A 107 12.06 18.66 -4.46
C GLY A 107 10.61 18.17 -4.38
N LYS A 108 9.74 18.87 -3.65
CA LYS A 108 8.33 18.50 -3.50
C LYS A 108 7.58 18.31 -4.84
N PRO A 109 7.61 19.25 -5.80
CA PRO A 109 6.97 19.05 -7.11
C PRO A 109 7.63 17.94 -7.93
N TYR A 110 8.95 17.74 -7.80
CA TYR A 110 9.62 16.59 -8.39
C TYR A 110 9.10 15.25 -7.83
N MET A 111 8.97 15.15 -6.50
CA MET A 111 8.42 13.96 -5.85
C MET A 111 6.96 13.73 -6.27
N ALA A 112 6.13 14.78 -6.33
CA ALA A 112 4.75 14.67 -6.78
C ALA A 112 4.65 14.16 -8.23
N ALA A 113 5.52 14.64 -9.15
CA ALA A 113 5.59 14.13 -10.51
C ALA A 113 6.05 12.67 -10.57
N THR A 114 7.04 12.29 -9.74
CA THR A 114 7.56 10.92 -9.65
C THR A 114 6.50 9.94 -9.18
N VAL A 115 5.79 10.24 -8.08
CA VAL A 115 4.77 9.34 -7.54
C VAL A 115 3.59 9.18 -8.51
N ARG A 116 3.20 10.26 -9.21
CA ARG A 116 2.19 10.20 -10.25
C ARG A 116 2.61 9.30 -11.41
N HIS A 117 3.82 9.48 -11.93
CA HIS A 117 4.35 8.65 -13.02
C HIS A 117 4.39 7.17 -12.64
N ASN A 118 4.90 6.86 -11.44
CA ASN A 118 5.01 5.46 -10.98
C ASN A 118 3.63 4.83 -10.73
N ALA A 119 2.65 5.58 -10.22
CA ALA A 119 1.27 5.12 -10.07
C ALA A 119 0.62 4.80 -11.44
N THR A 120 0.84 5.66 -12.45
CA THR A 120 0.38 5.42 -13.82
C THR A 120 1.01 4.16 -14.41
N THR A 121 2.32 3.98 -14.24
CA THR A 121 3.03 2.77 -14.70
C THR A 121 2.45 1.49 -14.07
N LEU A 122 2.13 1.52 -12.78
CA LEU A 122 1.48 0.39 -12.10
C LEU A 122 0.09 0.12 -12.67
N LEU A 123 -0.72 1.16 -12.90
CA LEU A 123 -2.04 1.00 -13.50
C LEU A 123 -1.95 0.39 -14.91
N GLU A 124 -1.05 0.89 -15.75
CA GLU A 124 -0.81 0.38 -17.11
C GLU A 124 -0.31 -1.07 -17.12
N SER A 125 0.32 -1.54 -16.03
CA SER A 125 0.71 -2.95 -15.86
C SER A 125 -0.41 -3.83 -15.30
N GLY A 126 -1.63 -3.31 -15.11
CA GLY A 126 -2.78 -4.05 -14.60
C GLY A 126 -2.96 -4.02 -13.08
N VAL A 127 -2.13 -3.26 -12.35
CA VAL A 127 -2.27 -3.07 -10.90
C VAL A 127 -3.27 -1.94 -10.65
N THR A 128 -4.49 -2.28 -10.27
CA THR A 128 -5.60 -1.32 -10.10
C THR A 128 -5.80 -0.85 -8.66
N THR A 129 -5.14 -1.49 -7.70
CA THR A 129 -5.15 -1.09 -6.29
C THR A 129 -3.75 -1.23 -5.70
N ILE A 130 -3.32 -0.21 -4.97
CA ILE A 130 -2.01 -0.19 -4.31
C ILE A 130 -2.15 0.28 -2.87
N ARG A 131 -1.26 -0.22 -2.01
CA ARG A 131 -1.04 0.32 -0.68
C ARG A 131 0.42 0.78 -0.59
N THR A 132 0.64 2.09 -0.36
CA THR A 132 1.99 2.59 -0.07
C THR A 132 2.28 2.45 1.42
N LEU A 133 3.53 2.13 1.74
CA LEU A 133 3.97 1.88 3.11
C LEU A 133 5.30 2.57 3.41
N GLY A 134 5.23 3.89 3.56
CA GLY A 134 6.34 4.81 3.74
C GLY A 134 6.53 5.67 2.50
N ASP A 135 6.12 6.92 2.60
CA ASP A 135 6.21 7.94 1.56
C ASP A 135 7.18 9.04 2.04
N VAL A 136 7.72 9.84 1.13
CA VAL A 136 8.64 10.95 1.49
C VAL A 136 7.90 12.03 2.29
N GLY A 137 6.65 12.29 1.92
CA GLY A 137 5.77 13.24 2.60
C GLY A 137 4.32 12.81 2.41
N TYR A 138 3.45 13.76 2.02
CA TYR A 138 2.03 13.50 1.78
C TYR A 138 1.64 13.65 0.31
N GLU A 139 2.61 13.57 -0.60
CA GLU A 139 2.39 13.65 -2.05
C GLU A 139 1.52 12.51 -2.57
N VAL A 140 1.62 11.32 -1.97
CA VAL A 140 0.78 10.16 -2.33
C VAL A 140 -0.66 10.35 -1.82
N VAL A 141 -0.85 10.97 -0.65
CA VAL A 141 -2.19 11.34 -0.14
C VAL A 141 -2.84 12.33 -1.11
N THR A 142 -2.10 13.36 -1.54
CA THR A 142 -2.59 14.35 -2.52
C THR A 142 -2.93 13.69 -3.85
N LEU A 143 -2.09 12.78 -4.35
CA LEU A 143 -2.35 12.04 -5.58
C LEU A 143 -3.62 11.18 -5.47
N ARG A 144 -3.78 10.45 -4.37
CA ARG A 144 -5.01 9.68 -4.08
C ARG A 144 -6.25 10.56 -4.15
N ASP A 145 -6.22 11.72 -3.48
CA ASP A 145 -7.37 12.62 -3.44
C ASP A 145 -7.73 13.17 -4.83
N GLN A 146 -6.73 13.43 -5.67
CA GLN A 146 -6.94 13.83 -7.07
C GLN A 146 -7.53 12.71 -7.93
N ILE A 147 -7.10 11.46 -7.70
CA ILE A 147 -7.65 10.28 -8.38
C ILE A 147 -9.09 10.05 -7.92
N ASP A 148 -9.35 10.08 -6.62
CA ASP A 148 -10.69 9.89 -6.04
C ASP A 148 -11.67 10.99 -6.49
N ALA A 149 -11.18 12.20 -6.74
CA ALA A 149 -11.95 13.30 -7.31
C ALA A 149 -12.12 13.23 -8.84
N GLY A 150 -11.57 12.21 -9.51
CA GLY A 150 -11.63 12.05 -10.97
C GLY A 150 -10.79 13.06 -11.76
N GLN A 151 -9.88 13.79 -11.11
CA GLN A 151 -9.01 14.78 -11.77
C GLN A 151 -7.84 14.13 -12.51
N ILE A 152 -7.43 12.96 -12.04
CA ILE A 152 -6.30 12.20 -12.58
C ILE A 152 -6.72 10.74 -12.68
N LEU A 153 -6.36 10.08 -13.79
CA LEU A 153 -6.50 8.63 -13.92
C LEU A 153 -5.37 7.94 -13.15
N GLY A 154 -5.72 6.98 -12.30
CA GLY A 154 -4.76 6.22 -11.50
C GLY A 154 -5.39 5.01 -10.81
N PRO A 155 -4.57 4.17 -10.16
CA PRO A 155 -5.08 3.06 -9.35
C PRO A 155 -5.76 3.59 -8.08
N ARG A 156 -6.59 2.77 -7.45
CA ARG A 156 -7.02 3.04 -6.07
C ARG A 156 -5.81 3.01 -5.15
N ILE A 157 -5.63 4.05 -4.32
CA ILE A 157 -4.46 4.19 -3.43
C ILE A 157 -4.91 4.15 -1.97
N LEU A 158 -4.23 3.31 -1.18
CA LEU A 158 -4.23 3.36 0.28
C LEU A 158 -2.87 3.93 0.71
N ALA A 159 -2.84 5.20 1.08
CA ALA A 159 -1.62 5.92 1.41
C ALA A 159 -1.30 5.84 2.91
N SER A 160 -0.02 5.60 3.26
CA SER A 160 0.44 5.63 4.66
C SER A 160 1.08 6.96 5.07
N GLY A 161 1.48 7.79 4.09
CA GLY A 161 2.37 8.90 4.38
C GLY A 161 3.74 8.43 4.89
N PRO A 162 4.52 9.31 5.54
CA PRO A 162 5.81 8.95 6.10
C PRO A 162 5.69 7.80 7.12
N LEU A 163 6.64 6.86 7.06
CA LEU A 163 6.72 5.81 8.07
C LEU A 163 7.18 6.38 9.42
N MET A 164 7.04 5.60 10.48
CA MET A 164 7.49 5.98 11.81
C MET A 164 8.66 5.09 12.21
N ALA A 165 9.74 5.70 12.68
CA ALA A 165 10.96 5.04 13.11
C ALA A 165 11.52 5.68 14.38
N ILE A 166 12.48 5.01 15.00
CA ILE A 166 13.32 5.64 16.01
C ILE A 166 14.31 6.62 15.34
N PRO A 167 14.89 7.57 16.07
CA PRO A 167 15.98 8.38 15.54
C PRO A 167 17.08 7.51 14.94
N GLU A 168 17.54 7.86 13.73
CA GLU A 168 18.52 7.09 12.93
C GLU A 168 18.08 5.66 12.54
N GLY A 169 16.83 5.30 12.79
CA GLY A 169 16.26 3.99 12.42
C GLY A 169 15.98 3.86 10.93
N HIS A 170 15.47 2.68 10.55
CA HIS A 170 15.15 2.33 9.16
C HIS A 170 14.23 3.37 8.49
N GLY A 171 14.62 3.83 7.31
CA GLY A 171 13.90 4.84 6.54
C GLY A 171 14.22 6.29 6.90
N ALA A 172 14.91 6.55 8.02
CA ALA A 172 15.42 7.88 8.32
C ALA A 172 16.69 8.18 7.48
N PRO A 173 16.90 9.42 7.05
CA PRO A 173 16.08 10.62 7.26
C PRO A 173 15.05 10.89 6.16
N LEU A 174 14.92 10.03 5.13
CA LEU A 174 14.20 10.36 3.91
C LEU A 174 12.67 10.23 4.05
N ILE A 175 12.22 9.09 4.60
CA ILE A 175 10.80 8.71 4.59
C ILE A 175 10.21 8.51 5.99
N ALA A 176 10.94 8.85 7.06
CA ALA A 176 10.48 8.61 8.42
C ALA A 176 10.17 9.89 9.22
N LEU A 177 9.06 9.84 9.97
CA LEU A 177 8.85 10.65 11.16
C LEU A 177 9.50 9.91 12.33
N THR A 178 10.49 10.51 12.96
CA THR A 178 11.23 9.85 14.05
C THR A 178 10.65 10.20 15.42
N SER A 179 10.60 9.21 16.30
CA SER A 179 10.14 9.34 17.68
C SER A 179 11.00 8.48 18.61
N GLY A 180 11.43 9.06 19.74
CA GLY A 180 12.22 8.37 20.76
C GLY A 180 11.36 7.83 21.91
N THR A 181 10.12 8.30 22.06
CA THR A 181 9.22 7.94 23.17
C THR A 181 7.83 7.54 22.65
N PRO A 182 7.03 6.81 23.47
CA PRO A 182 5.64 6.49 23.12
C PRO A 182 4.78 7.74 22.89
N GLU A 183 4.99 8.84 23.62
CA GLU A 183 4.24 10.09 23.50
C GLU A 183 4.55 10.80 22.17
N GLU A 184 5.82 10.86 21.79
CA GLU A 184 6.25 11.36 20.47
C GLU A 184 5.67 10.50 19.34
N ALA A 185 5.63 9.18 19.54
CA ALA A 185 5.03 8.26 18.58
C ALA A 185 3.53 8.52 18.38
N ARG A 186 2.74 8.73 19.44
CA ARG A 186 1.33 9.16 19.32
C ARG A 186 1.19 10.47 18.56
N THR A 187 2.06 11.45 18.83
CA THR A 187 2.06 12.74 18.16
C THR A 187 2.30 12.56 16.64
N ALA A 188 3.23 11.68 16.25
CA ALA A 188 3.50 11.38 14.85
C ALA A 188 2.32 10.64 14.18
N VAL A 189 1.63 9.72 14.88
CA VAL A 189 0.37 9.12 14.40
C VAL A 189 -0.67 10.21 14.14
N ALA A 190 -0.91 11.10 15.11
CA ALA A 190 -1.88 12.18 14.98
C ALA A 190 -1.56 13.10 13.78
N GLN A 191 -0.28 13.37 13.50
CA GLN A 191 0.15 14.10 12.31
C GLN A 191 -0.25 13.38 11.02
N ASN A 192 0.04 12.09 10.89
CA ASN A 192 -0.33 11.27 9.73
C ASN A 192 -1.86 11.19 9.57
N LEU A 193 -2.60 10.95 10.64
CA LEU A 193 -4.07 10.91 10.62
C LEU A 193 -4.68 12.25 10.18
N LYS A 194 -4.15 13.36 10.67
CA LYS A 194 -4.56 14.71 10.24
C LYS A 194 -4.32 14.96 8.75
N ALA A 195 -3.29 14.37 8.19
CA ALA A 195 -3.00 14.42 6.75
C ALA A 195 -3.92 13.51 5.92
N GLY A 196 -4.74 12.66 6.56
CA GLY A 196 -5.72 11.83 5.90
C GLY A 196 -5.18 10.50 5.37
N VAL A 197 -4.18 9.91 6.01
CA VAL A 197 -3.65 8.59 5.61
C VAL A 197 -4.68 7.47 5.81
N ASN A 198 -4.52 6.37 5.06
CA ASN A 198 -5.37 5.17 5.15
C ASN A 198 -4.75 4.05 5.98
N ALA A 199 -3.45 4.13 6.24
CA ALA A 199 -2.70 3.18 7.06
C ALA A 199 -1.55 3.90 7.76
N ILE A 200 -1.04 3.33 8.85
CA ILE A 200 0.20 3.74 9.48
C ILE A 200 1.28 2.71 9.14
N LYS A 201 2.48 3.16 8.84
CA LYS A 201 3.66 2.30 8.67
C LYS A 201 4.67 2.56 9.76
N ILE A 202 5.23 1.49 10.33
CA ILE A 202 6.32 1.55 11.31
C ILE A 202 7.53 0.73 10.86
N ALA A 203 8.71 1.08 11.33
CA ALA A 203 9.95 0.31 11.22
C ALA A 203 10.22 -0.39 12.55
N ALA A 204 9.77 -1.63 12.69
CA ALA A 204 10.03 -2.43 13.90
C ALA A 204 11.45 -2.95 13.95
N THR A 205 12.09 -3.18 12.78
CA THR A 205 13.48 -3.61 12.64
C THR A 205 14.24 -2.73 11.67
N GLY A 206 15.56 -2.85 11.65
CA GLY A 206 16.41 -2.39 10.56
C GLY A 206 16.06 -3.08 9.25
N GLY A 207 16.37 -2.43 8.13
CA GLY A 207 16.11 -2.91 6.79
C GLY A 207 17.39 -3.18 6.00
N VAL A 208 17.28 -3.98 4.94
CA VAL A 208 18.43 -4.32 4.07
C VAL A 208 18.95 -3.10 3.30
N THR A 209 18.10 -2.11 3.01
CA THR A 209 18.44 -0.97 2.16
C THR A 209 19.34 0.07 2.82
N ASP A 210 19.35 0.11 4.14
CA ASP A 210 20.07 1.10 4.95
C ASP A 210 21.00 0.47 5.99
N ALA A 211 21.08 -0.86 6.06
CA ALA A 211 22.04 -1.58 6.89
C ALA A 211 23.48 -1.25 6.51
N GLN A 212 24.30 -0.89 7.51
CA GLN A 212 25.72 -0.57 7.35
C GLN A 212 26.60 -1.79 7.68
N GLU A 213 26.07 -2.70 8.53
CA GLU A 213 26.81 -3.88 9.02
C GLU A 213 25.96 -5.16 8.85
N ILE A 214 26.67 -6.30 8.82
CA ILE A 214 26.03 -7.62 8.78
C ILE A 214 25.26 -7.84 10.10
N GLY A 215 23.98 -8.21 9.99
CA GLY A 215 23.08 -8.43 11.13
C GLY A 215 22.27 -7.20 11.56
N GLU A 216 22.55 -6.03 11.02
CA GLU A 216 21.75 -4.83 11.29
C GLU A 216 20.36 -4.92 10.67
N ALA A 217 20.26 -5.45 9.45
CA ALA A 217 18.99 -5.80 8.84
C ALA A 217 18.27 -6.85 9.70
N GLY A 218 17.05 -6.54 10.14
CA GLY A 218 16.28 -7.38 11.05
C GLY A 218 16.55 -7.17 12.55
N SER A 219 17.56 -6.37 12.94
CA SER A 219 17.73 -5.97 14.35
C SER A 219 16.51 -5.20 14.85
N PRO A 220 15.89 -5.60 15.99
CA PRO A 220 14.78 -4.83 16.56
C PRO A 220 15.19 -3.40 16.89
N GLN A 221 14.43 -2.43 16.43
CA GLN A 221 14.70 -1.00 16.62
C GLN A 221 13.68 -0.35 17.56
N MET A 222 12.39 -0.55 17.29
CA MET A 222 11.32 0.06 18.07
C MET A 222 10.91 -0.84 19.24
N SER A 223 10.65 -0.26 20.41
CA SER A 223 10.18 -1.03 21.57
C SER A 223 8.70 -1.46 21.40
N VAL A 224 8.29 -2.49 22.13
CA VAL A 224 6.89 -2.95 22.14
C VAL A 224 5.96 -1.83 22.64
N GLU A 225 6.39 -1.06 23.63
CA GLU A 225 5.62 0.05 24.21
C GLU A 225 5.40 1.18 23.20
N GLN A 226 6.44 1.54 22.42
CA GLN A 226 6.31 2.53 21.35
C GLN A 226 5.37 2.03 20.24
N MET A 227 5.54 0.80 19.77
CA MET A 227 4.67 0.20 18.75
C MET A 227 3.23 0.07 19.23
N ARG A 228 3.01 -0.30 20.50
CA ARG A 228 1.68 -0.36 21.12
C ARG A 228 1.03 1.02 21.16
N ALA A 229 1.77 2.06 21.56
CA ALA A 229 1.27 3.42 21.57
C ALA A 229 0.80 3.88 20.17
N ILE A 230 1.51 3.46 19.12
CA ILE A 230 1.12 3.71 17.72
C ILE A 230 -0.16 2.95 17.37
N CYS A 231 -0.21 1.65 17.68
CA CYS A 231 -1.39 0.82 17.39
C CYS A 231 -2.62 1.35 18.12
N ASP A 232 -2.52 1.59 19.41
CA ASP A 232 -3.64 2.11 20.23
C ASP A 232 -4.18 3.43 19.66
N GLU A 233 -3.30 4.36 19.25
CA GLU A 233 -3.70 5.64 18.69
C GLU A 233 -4.37 5.46 17.31
N ALA A 234 -3.76 4.68 16.40
CA ALA A 234 -4.28 4.46 15.06
C ALA A 234 -5.62 3.71 15.08
N HIS A 235 -5.76 2.70 15.95
CA HIS A 235 -6.96 1.87 16.05
C HIS A 235 -8.18 2.62 16.55
N GLN A 236 -8.02 3.68 17.37
CA GLN A 236 -9.13 4.56 17.78
C GLN A 236 -9.82 5.20 16.57
N TYR A 237 -9.10 5.39 15.46
CA TYR A 237 -9.62 5.94 14.21
C TYR A 237 -9.93 4.86 13.15
N GLY A 238 -9.84 3.58 13.53
CA GLY A 238 -10.08 2.46 12.60
C GLY A 238 -8.99 2.31 11.51
N VAL A 239 -7.79 2.85 11.75
CA VAL A 239 -6.66 2.83 10.81
C VAL A 239 -5.71 1.70 11.18
N ILE A 240 -5.37 0.84 10.20
CA ILE A 240 -4.46 -0.29 10.39
C ILE A 240 -3.00 0.16 10.48
N VAL A 241 -2.21 -0.62 11.20
CA VAL A 241 -0.76 -0.43 11.34
C VAL A 241 -0.01 -1.58 10.66
N GLY A 242 0.92 -1.25 9.75
CA GLY A 242 1.82 -2.19 9.11
C GLY A 242 3.26 -2.00 9.61
N ALA A 243 3.96 -3.10 9.92
CA ALA A 243 5.34 -3.06 10.42
C ALA A 243 6.33 -3.67 9.43
N HIS A 244 7.40 -2.93 9.11
CA HIS A 244 8.61 -3.54 8.57
C HIS A 244 9.24 -4.41 9.65
N ALA A 245 9.30 -5.72 9.46
CA ALA A 245 9.87 -6.67 10.42
C ALA A 245 10.51 -7.85 9.68
N GLN A 246 11.85 -7.92 9.73
CA GLN A 246 12.66 -8.88 8.99
C GLN A 246 13.40 -9.88 9.89
N SER A 247 12.92 -10.07 11.11
CA SER A 247 13.45 -11.11 12.03
C SER A 247 12.33 -11.73 12.87
N PRO A 248 12.48 -12.97 13.38
CA PRO A 248 11.48 -13.59 14.26
C PRO A 248 11.16 -12.73 15.48
N GLU A 249 12.17 -12.11 16.09
CA GLU A 249 11.99 -11.23 17.25
C GLU A 249 11.27 -9.92 16.87
N GLY A 250 11.59 -9.31 15.72
CA GLY A 250 10.89 -8.13 15.23
C GLY A 250 9.41 -8.44 14.93
N VAL A 251 9.12 -9.59 14.33
CA VAL A 251 7.75 -10.06 14.10
C VAL A 251 7.02 -10.27 15.42
N ARG A 252 7.63 -10.99 16.38
CA ARG A 252 7.04 -11.26 17.70
C ARG A 252 6.69 -9.97 18.44
N ARG A 253 7.60 -9.01 18.53
CA ARG A 253 7.38 -7.71 19.17
C ARG A 253 6.26 -6.93 18.52
N SER A 254 6.21 -6.94 17.18
CA SER A 254 5.16 -6.26 16.42
C SER A 254 3.78 -6.86 16.68
N LEU A 255 3.66 -8.20 16.69
CA LEU A 255 2.41 -8.88 17.00
C LEU A 255 1.96 -8.62 18.45
N LEU A 256 2.88 -8.67 19.43
CA LEU A 256 2.59 -8.31 20.83
C LEU A 256 2.08 -6.87 20.97
N ALA A 257 2.58 -5.96 20.15
CA ALA A 257 2.16 -4.57 20.14
C ALA A 257 0.78 -4.33 19.51
N GLY A 258 0.26 -5.28 18.73
CA GLY A 258 -1.05 -5.16 18.07
C GLY A 258 -0.97 -4.73 16.60
N VAL A 259 0.18 -4.90 15.95
CA VAL A 259 0.34 -4.57 14.53
C VAL A 259 -0.55 -5.46 13.66
N ASP A 260 -1.24 -4.87 12.68
CA ASP A 260 -2.21 -5.54 11.82
C ASP A 260 -1.59 -6.26 10.64
N THR A 261 -0.49 -5.72 10.06
CA THR A 261 0.22 -6.37 8.96
C THR A 261 1.73 -6.36 9.20
N ILE A 262 2.35 -7.51 8.98
CA ILE A 262 3.80 -7.68 8.99
C ILE A 262 4.28 -7.70 7.55
N GLU A 263 5.13 -6.76 7.22
CA GLU A 263 5.72 -6.61 5.90
C GLU A 263 7.06 -7.37 5.86
N HIS A 264 7.32 -8.04 4.74
CA HIS A 264 8.45 -8.95 4.50
C HIS A 264 8.35 -10.22 5.35
N GLY A 265 8.43 -10.08 6.67
CA GLY A 265 8.39 -11.21 7.59
C GLY A 265 9.76 -11.91 7.73
N SER A 266 9.71 -13.08 8.31
CA SER A 266 10.86 -13.96 8.50
C SER A 266 10.38 -15.41 8.63
N VAL A 267 11.27 -16.33 9.01
CA VAL A 267 10.88 -17.69 9.38
C VAL A 267 9.91 -17.65 10.56
N LEU A 268 8.77 -18.33 10.41
CA LEU A 268 7.70 -18.39 11.41
C LEU A 268 7.65 -19.77 12.03
N ASP A 269 7.69 -19.83 13.35
CA ASP A 269 7.36 -21.01 14.14
C ASP A 269 5.85 -21.10 14.43
N ASP A 270 5.42 -22.22 15.03
CA ASP A 270 4.00 -22.45 15.33
C ASP A 270 3.43 -21.41 16.32
N GLU A 271 4.25 -20.88 17.23
CA GLU A 271 3.84 -19.82 18.15
C GLU A 271 3.53 -18.53 17.39
N LEU A 272 4.44 -18.08 16.53
CA LEU A 272 4.20 -16.88 15.69
C LEU A 272 2.99 -17.05 14.79
N ILE A 273 2.83 -18.22 14.16
CA ILE A 273 1.63 -18.54 13.35
C ILE A 273 0.36 -18.45 14.20
N GLY A 274 0.39 -18.94 15.44
CA GLY A 274 -0.70 -18.80 16.40
C GLY A 274 -1.03 -17.32 16.69
N MET A 275 0.00 -16.50 16.91
CA MET A 275 -0.16 -15.07 17.15
C MET A 275 -0.74 -14.31 15.96
N PHE A 276 -0.38 -14.68 14.71
CA PHE A 276 -1.02 -14.11 13.52
C PHE A 276 -2.52 -14.42 13.46
N ARG A 277 -2.89 -15.67 13.73
CA ARG A 277 -4.29 -16.11 13.66
C ARG A 277 -5.18 -15.53 14.75
N HIS A 278 -4.61 -15.26 15.90
CA HIS A 278 -5.31 -14.71 17.05
C HIS A 278 -4.46 -13.61 17.71
N ASN A 279 -4.70 -12.38 17.30
CA ASN A 279 -4.06 -11.19 17.86
C ASN A 279 -5.13 -10.25 18.42
N PRO A 280 -5.48 -10.36 19.71
CA PRO A 280 -6.55 -9.54 20.30
C PRO A 280 -6.22 -8.05 20.36
N ASN A 281 -4.93 -7.68 20.21
CA ASN A 281 -4.48 -6.29 20.19
C ASN A 281 -4.53 -5.67 18.78
N ALA A 282 -4.65 -6.48 17.72
CA ALA A 282 -4.83 -5.99 16.37
C ALA A 282 -6.28 -5.52 16.14
N LEU A 283 -6.47 -4.56 15.24
CA LEU A 283 -7.77 -3.92 14.97
C LEU A 283 -8.90 -4.92 14.63
N ARG A 284 -8.55 -6.04 14.00
CA ARG A 284 -9.50 -7.07 13.55
C ARG A 284 -9.41 -8.39 14.32
N GLY A 285 -8.62 -8.44 15.41
CA GLY A 285 -8.41 -9.65 16.19
C GLY A 285 -7.45 -10.67 15.55
N TYR A 286 -6.83 -10.34 14.43
CA TYR A 286 -5.79 -11.12 13.75
C TYR A 286 -4.82 -10.21 13.01
N SER A 287 -3.64 -10.73 12.69
CA SER A 287 -2.66 -10.04 11.86
C SER A 287 -2.42 -10.81 10.55
N ALA A 288 -1.93 -10.12 9.52
CA ALA A 288 -1.64 -10.71 8.23
C ALA A 288 -0.15 -10.55 7.87
N LEU A 289 0.41 -11.55 7.20
CA LEU A 289 1.74 -11.46 6.59
C LEU A 289 1.61 -10.96 5.16
N VAL A 290 2.41 -9.98 4.79
CA VAL A 290 2.54 -9.44 3.43
C VAL A 290 3.98 -9.71 2.97
N PRO A 291 4.24 -10.87 2.38
CA PRO A 291 5.56 -11.19 1.83
C PRO A 291 5.82 -10.32 0.60
N THR A 292 7.03 -9.82 0.47
CA THR A 292 7.46 -8.94 -0.63
C THR A 292 8.72 -9.48 -1.30
#